data_8d73d205bd54423b9fdb3a11f9c15076
#
_entry.id   8d73d205bd54423b9fdb3a11f9c15076
#
_cell.length_a   1.000
_cell.length_b   1.000
_cell.length_c   1.000
_cell.angle_alpha   90.00
_cell.angle_beta   90.00
_cell.angle_gamma   90.00
#
_symmetry.space_group_name_H-M   'P 1'
#
loop_
_entity.id
_entity.type
_entity.pdbx_description
1 polymer ?
#
loop_
_entity_poly.entity_id
_entity_poly.type
_entity_poly.pdbx_seq_one_letter_code
_entity_poly.pdbx_strand_id
1 'polypeptide(L)'
;PLPRFLLASAWRALRLARRQRPQIVLAGSGLTAPAAWLVARACGARTAAYVHGLDVAVRHPLYRAIWHPLLRRMDVVVANSRPTADLVRGLGVAEERIRIVHPGVALPEAPQPAQALRSFRQQHGLGDARLLLSIGRLTRRKGLLEFVRNALPGIVHAAPDVVLAVIGDAPSDSLLAGVQSRDSIQAAADAAGVGRHLRFLGVITDPQTLACAYESAALHVFPVRELPGDPEGFGMVAIEAAAHGLPTVAFATGGIVDAVAEGCSGRLVDPGDYGRLSDAVLAVLRGGHDAWREPAQEFARQFAWTRFGASLWRSLGVVNNVVESTRA
;
A
#
# COMPACT_ATOMS: atom_id res chain seq x y z
N PRO A 1 -6.54 17.75 17.57
CA PRO A 1 -5.08 17.92 17.68
C PRO A 1 -4.41 16.62 18.15
N LEU A 2 -3.33 16.22 17.51
CA LEU A 2 -2.61 14.96 17.76
C LEU A 2 -2.29 14.69 19.25
N PRO A 3 -1.78 15.66 20.04
CA PRO A 3 -1.49 15.43 21.46
C PRO A 3 -2.72 15.01 22.28
N ARG A 4 -3.86 15.63 22.05
CA ARG A 4 -5.12 15.28 22.74
C ARG A 4 -5.57 13.86 22.37
N PHE A 5 -5.42 13.46 21.10
CA PHE A 5 -5.72 12.10 20.65
C PHE A 5 -4.82 11.08 21.36
N LEU A 6 -3.50 11.31 21.39
CA LEU A 6 -2.54 10.40 22.05
C LEU A 6 -2.81 10.27 23.55
N LEU A 7 -3.08 11.37 24.25
CA LEU A 7 -3.40 11.35 25.68
C LEU A 7 -4.72 10.63 25.96
N ALA A 8 -5.77 10.92 25.19
CA ALA A 8 -7.07 10.28 25.35
C ALA A 8 -7.01 8.77 25.05
N SER A 9 -6.26 8.40 24.01
CA SER A 9 -6.03 6.99 23.65
C SER A 9 -5.27 6.25 24.73
N ALA A 10 -4.18 6.83 25.25
CA ALA A 10 -3.40 6.25 26.34
C ALA A 10 -4.25 6.07 27.62
N TRP A 11 -5.04 7.06 27.99
CA TRP A 11 -5.91 6.99 29.16
C TRP A 11 -6.99 5.90 29.02
N ARG A 12 -7.68 5.85 27.87
CA ARG A 12 -8.69 4.83 27.58
C ARG A 12 -8.07 3.43 27.57
N ALA A 13 -6.93 3.26 26.91
CA ALA A 13 -6.22 2.00 26.84
C ALA A 13 -5.76 1.53 28.23
N LEU A 14 -5.24 2.42 29.08
CA LEU A 14 -4.85 2.11 30.45
C LEU A 14 -6.05 1.65 31.31
N ARG A 15 -7.19 2.37 31.21
CA ARG A 15 -8.42 1.98 31.92
C ARG A 15 -8.92 0.61 31.50
N LEU A 16 -8.86 0.30 30.21
CA LEU A 16 -9.24 -1.00 29.67
C LEU A 16 -8.27 -2.10 30.09
N ALA A 17 -6.96 -1.85 29.97
CA ALA A 17 -5.92 -2.81 30.35
C ALA A 17 -5.95 -3.19 31.83
N ARG A 18 -6.24 -2.23 32.72
CA ARG A 18 -6.41 -2.52 34.16
C ARG A 18 -7.60 -3.45 34.44
N ARG A 19 -8.64 -3.39 33.62
CA ARG A 19 -9.82 -4.26 33.76
C ARG A 19 -9.60 -5.64 33.15
N GLN A 20 -9.01 -5.69 31.95
CA GLN A 20 -8.88 -6.92 31.16
C GLN A 20 -7.58 -7.68 31.40
N ARG A 21 -6.57 -7.03 32.02
CA ARG A 21 -5.23 -7.61 32.28
C ARG A 21 -4.66 -8.32 31.04
N PRO A 22 -4.45 -7.61 29.91
CA PRO A 22 -3.98 -8.22 28.68
C PRO A 22 -2.57 -8.78 28.84
N GLN A 23 -2.26 -9.86 28.13
CA GLN A 23 -0.90 -10.43 28.09
C GLN A 23 0.03 -9.57 27.23
N ILE A 24 -0.52 -8.84 26.23
CA ILE A 24 0.24 -7.99 25.32
C ILE A 24 -0.56 -6.72 24.96
N VAL A 25 0.13 -5.62 24.82
CA VAL A 25 -0.41 -4.34 24.32
C VAL A 25 0.27 -4.03 22.99
N LEU A 26 -0.53 -4.03 21.92
CA LEU A 26 -0.07 -3.76 20.54
C LEU A 26 -0.39 -2.32 20.14
N ALA A 27 0.63 -1.57 19.77
CA ALA A 27 0.47 -0.31 19.03
C ALA A 27 0.21 -0.61 17.54
N GLY A 28 -0.90 -0.11 16.98
CA GLY A 28 -1.24 -0.28 15.57
C GLY A 28 -0.40 0.58 14.60
N SER A 29 0.45 1.46 15.14
CA SER A 29 1.47 2.20 14.38
C SER A 29 2.61 2.64 15.30
N GLY A 30 3.78 2.94 14.73
CA GLY A 30 4.90 3.49 15.50
C GLY A 30 4.53 4.75 16.26
N LEU A 31 3.62 5.58 15.72
CA LEU A 31 3.15 6.82 16.38
C LEU A 31 2.52 6.55 17.75
N THR A 32 1.80 5.45 17.93
CA THR A 32 1.13 5.09 19.19
C THR A 32 2.00 4.24 20.13
N ALA A 33 3.22 3.90 19.72
CA ALA A 33 4.16 3.09 20.51
C ALA A 33 4.41 3.62 21.93
N PRO A 34 4.60 4.93 22.18
CA PRO A 34 4.77 5.45 23.54
C PRO A 34 3.57 5.17 24.46
N ALA A 35 2.36 5.33 23.92
CA ALA A 35 1.13 5.04 24.69
C ALA A 35 1.02 3.56 25.02
N ALA A 36 1.26 2.67 24.05
CA ALA A 36 1.24 1.23 24.26
C ALA A 36 2.31 0.78 25.28
N TRP A 37 3.51 1.33 25.20
CA TRP A 37 4.58 1.05 26.14
C TRP A 37 4.21 1.43 27.58
N LEU A 38 3.68 2.63 27.79
CA LEU A 38 3.23 3.09 29.11
C LEU A 38 2.11 2.21 29.68
N VAL A 39 1.12 1.88 28.87
CA VAL A 39 -0.01 1.03 29.26
C VAL A 39 0.47 -0.38 29.63
N ALA A 40 1.32 -0.98 28.81
CA ALA A 40 1.85 -2.31 29.07
C ALA A 40 2.66 -2.35 30.36
N ARG A 41 3.53 -1.37 30.58
CA ARG A 41 4.31 -1.25 31.84
C ARG A 41 3.41 -1.13 33.07
N ALA A 42 2.31 -0.39 32.96
CA ALA A 42 1.38 -0.17 34.07
C ALA A 42 0.54 -1.42 34.44
N CYS A 43 0.43 -2.41 33.56
CA CYS A 43 -0.32 -3.65 33.82
C CYS A 43 0.52 -4.94 33.73
N GLY A 44 1.84 -4.84 33.59
CA GLY A 44 2.74 -6.01 33.50
C GLY A 44 2.62 -6.81 32.20
N ALA A 45 2.10 -6.18 31.13
CA ALA A 45 1.94 -6.81 29.83
C ALA A 45 3.19 -6.67 28.96
N ARG A 46 3.35 -7.57 27.98
CA ARG A 46 4.33 -7.41 26.90
C ARG A 46 3.97 -6.27 25.98
N THR A 47 4.96 -5.71 25.32
CA THR A 47 4.82 -4.55 24.40
C THR A 47 5.03 -4.98 22.96
N ALA A 48 4.17 -4.54 22.06
CA ALA A 48 4.38 -4.73 20.64
C ALA A 48 4.01 -3.46 19.85
N ALA A 49 4.64 -3.28 18.68
CA ALA A 49 4.27 -2.23 17.74
C ALA A 49 4.25 -2.79 16.31
N TYR A 50 3.18 -2.50 15.56
CA TYR A 50 3.10 -2.74 14.13
C TYR A 50 3.46 -1.45 13.40
N VAL A 51 4.53 -1.47 12.61
CA VAL A 51 5.10 -0.28 11.96
C VAL A 51 4.96 -0.35 10.44
N HIS A 52 4.79 0.84 9.81
CA HIS A 52 4.38 0.96 8.42
C HIS A 52 5.41 1.68 7.52
N GLY A 53 6.64 1.85 7.97
CA GLY A 53 7.72 2.48 7.23
C GLY A 53 7.83 3.98 7.50
N LEU A 54 6.85 4.80 7.14
CA LEU A 54 6.90 6.24 7.38
C LEU A 54 7.08 6.58 8.86
N ASP A 55 6.39 5.87 9.75
CA ASP A 55 6.46 6.04 11.20
C ASP A 55 7.83 5.66 11.80
N VAL A 56 8.64 4.93 11.06
CA VAL A 56 10.05 4.62 11.41
C VAL A 56 11.02 5.62 10.76
N ALA A 57 10.71 6.07 9.54
CA ALA A 57 11.57 6.93 8.73
C ALA A 57 11.50 8.43 9.11
N VAL A 58 10.63 8.82 10.04
CA VAL A 58 10.45 10.23 10.47
C VAL A 58 11.76 10.85 10.93
N ARG A 59 12.15 11.96 10.29
CA ARG A 59 13.43 12.66 10.55
C ARG A 59 13.35 13.74 11.63
N HIS A 60 12.15 14.07 12.12
CA HIS A 60 11.98 15.14 13.09
C HIS A 60 12.74 14.85 14.39
N PRO A 61 13.61 15.75 14.89
CA PRO A 61 14.51 15.49 16.03
C PRO A 61 13.79 15.04 17.30
N LEU A 62 12.69 15.70 17.65
CA LEU A 62 11.88 15.35 18.84
C LEU A 62 11.25 13.94 18.70
N TYR A 63 10.78 13.60 17.50
CA TYR A 63 10.28 12.25 17.24
C TYR A 63 11.39 11.21 17.46
N ARG A 64 12.54 11.43 16.85
CA ARG A 64 13.70 10.54 17.00
C ARG A 64 14.15 10.37 18.45
N ALA A 65 14.14 11.46 19.23
CA ALA A 65 14.57 11.43 20.62
C ALA A 65 13.62 10.63 21.53
N ILE A 66 12.32 10.56 21.21
CA ILE A 66 11.32 9.89 22.06
C ILE A 66 10.92 8.54 21.50
N TRP A 67 10.55 8.45 20.21
CA TRP A 67 9.97 7.24 19.61
C TRP A 67 11.01 6.18 19.29
N HIS A 68 12.19 6.54 18.79
CA HIS A 68 13.21 5.54 18.45
C HIS A 68 13.71 4.77 19.68
N PRO A 69 14.03 5.41 20.83
CA PRO A 69 14.39 4.67 22.05
C PRO A 69 13.27 3.77 22.57
N LEU A 70 12.01 4.16 22.39
CA LEU A 70 10.86 3.35 22.80
C LEU A 70 10.67 2.14 21.89
N LEU A 71 10.79 2.29 20.57
CA LEU A 71 10.76 1.17 19.63
C LEU A 71 11.84 0.14 19.94
N ARG A 72 13.06 0.57 20.29
CA ARG A 72 14.16 -0.33 20.72
C ARG A 72 13.84 -1.14 22.00
N ARG A 73 12.94 -0.65 22.83
CA ARG A 73 12.54 -1.30 24.10
C ARG A 73 11.28 -2.16 23.98
N MET A 74 10.63 -2.19 22.81
CA MET A 74 9.49 -3.08 22.58
C MET A 74 9.94 -4.54 22.62
N ASP A 75 9.09 -5.41 23.15
CA ASP A 75 9.35 -6.86 23.15
C ASP A 75 9.20 -7.44 21.75
N VAL A 76 8.32 -6.87 20.93
CA VAL A 76 8.14 -7.26 19.52
C VAL A 76 7.89 -5.99 18.68
N VAL A 77 8.61 -5.88 17.55
CA VAL A 77 8.33 -4.89 16.51
C VAL A 77 7.96 -5.63 15.23
N VAL A 78 6.72 -5.48 14.80
CA VAL A 78 6.21 -6.09 13.58
C VAL A 78 6.30 -5.07 12.46
N ALA A 79 7.10 -5.36 11.43
CA ALA A 79 7.22 -4.56 10.23
C ALA A 79 6.25 -5.07 9.16
N ASN A 80 5.63 -4.15 8.41
CA ASN A 80 4.69 -4.49 7.35
C ASN A 80 5.37 -4.99 6.05
N SER A 81 6.70 -4.84 5.94
CA SER A 81 7.49 -5.28 4.78
C SER A 81 8.95 -5.50 5.15
N ARG A 82 9.71 -6.20 4.29
CA ARG A 82 11.17 -6.36 4.44
C ARG A 82 11.89 -5.01 4.49
N PRO A 83 11.65 -4.05 3.58
CA PRO A 83 12.28 -2.73 3.68
C PRO A 83 11.93 -1.97 4.95
N THR A 84 10.71 -2.12 5.48
CA THR A 84 10.35 -1.54 6.78
C THR A 84 11.11 -2.23 7.92
N ALA A 85 11.32 -3.54 7.85
CA ALA A 85 12.16 -4.26 8.83
C ALA A 85 13.61 -3.78 8.79
N ASP A 86 14.17 -3.49 7.61
CA ASP A 86 15.50 -2.91 7.47
C ASP A 86 15.60 -1.52 8.12
N LEU A 87 14.57 -0.69 7.98
CA LEU A 87 14.49 0.58 8.71
C LEU A 87 14.50 0.36 10.22
N VAL A 88 13.75 -0.62 10.71
CA VAL A 88 13.70 -0.98 12.14
C VAL A 88 15.06 -1.49 12.65
N ARG A 89 15.78 -2.31 11.88
CA ARG A 89 17.16 -2.72 12.16
C ARG A 89 18.09 -1.51 12.26
N GLY A 90 17.97 -0.59 11.32
CA GLY A 90 18.72 0.67 11.31
C GLY A 90 18.49 1.56 12.54
N LEU A 91 17.36 1.39 13.23
CA LEU A 91 17.12 2.02 14.53
C LEU A 91 17.88 1.34 15.69
N GLY A 92 18.43 0.14 15.49
CA GLY A 92 19.08 -0.66 16.55
C GLY A 92 18.10 -1.50 17.38
N VAL A 93 16.96 -1.89 16.80
CA VAL A 93 16.11 -2.95 17.39
C VAL A 93 16.78 -4.29 17.16
N ALA A 94 16.86 -5.12 18.21
CA ALA A 94 17.47 -6.44 18.13
C ALA A 94 16.71 -7.38 17.20
N GLU A 95 17.43 -8.16 16.37
CA GLU A 95 16.85 -8.99 15.30
C GLU A 95 15.79 -9.97 15.81
N GLU A 96 16.03 -10.56 16.97
CA GLU A 96 15.09 -11.51 17.61
C GLU A 96 13.75 -10.88 18.02
N ARG A 97 13.65 -9.56 18.02
CA ARG A 97 12.41 -8.82 18.31
C ARG A 97 11.69 -8.33 17.05
N ILE A 98 12.34 -8.43 15.89
CA ILE A 98 11.75 -8.00 14.61
C ILE A 98 10.95 -9.17 14.02
N ARG A 99 9.76 -8.86 13.55
CA ARG A 99 8.90 -9.80 12.80
C ARG A 99 8.40 -9.09 11.55
N ILE A 100 8.21 -9.85 10.48
CA ILE A 100 7.61 -9.32 9.25
C ILE A 100 6.24 -9.97 9.12
N VAL A 101 5.21 -9.13 9.03
CA VAL A 101 3.84 -9.54 8.75
C VAL A 101 3.26 -8.57 7.74
N HIS A 102 3.09 -9.02 6.52
CA HIS A 102 2.51 -8.21 5.46
C HIS A 102 1.03 -7.93 5.75
N PRO A 103 0.50 -6.74 5.37
CA PRO A 103 -0.90 -6.40 5.59
C PRO A 103 -1.84 -7.30 4.79
N GLY A 104 -3.06 -7.43 5.28
CA GLY A 104 -4.09 -8.24 4.65
C GLY A 104 -4.78 -7.54 3.48
N VAL A 105 -5.28 -8.32 2.52
CA VAL A 105 -6.13 -7.88 1.42
C VAL A 105 -7.45 -8.65 1.42
N ALA A 106 -8.54 -8.00 0.97
CA ALA A 106 -9.79 -8.65 0.68
C ALA A 106 -9.67 -9.39 -0.67
N LEU A 107 -10.01 -10.66 -0.68
CA LEU A 107 -10.05 -11.44 -1.92
C LEU A 107 -11.48 -11.41 -2.48
N PRO A 108 -11.67 -11.11 -3.77
CA PRO A 108 -12.97 -11.19 -4.41
C PRO A 108 -13.52 -12.63 -4.35
N GLU A 109 -14.80 -12.79 -4.02
CA GLU A 109 -15.48 -14.09 -4.05
C GLU A 109 -15.78 -14.55 -5.48
N ALA A 110 -16.05 -13.59 -6.37
CA ALA A 110 -16.33 -13.83 -7.78
C ALA A 110 -15.92 -12.59 -8.61
N PRO A 111 -15.64 -12.78 -9.91
CA PRO A 111 -15.45 -11.66 -10.84
C PRO A 111 -16.70 -10.79 -10.94
N GLN A 112 -16.50 -9.51 -11.25
CA GLN A 112 -17.61 -8.58 -11.47
C GLN A 112 -18.42 -8.97 -12.73
N PRO A 113 -19.75 -8.84 -12.71
CA PRO A 113 -20.57 -9.12 -13.87
C PRO A 113 -20.18 -8.26 -15.08
N ALA A 114 -20.16 -8.85 -16.27
CA ALA A 114 -19.79 -8.13 -17.51
C ALA A 114 -20.63 -6.85 -17.74
N GLN A 115 -21.90 -6.86 -17.28
CA GLN A 115 -22.74 -5.67 -17.34
C GLN A 115 -22.24 -4.55 -16.43
N ALA A 116 -21.76 -4.87 -15.22
CA ALA A 116 -21.19 -3.89 -14.29
C ALA A 116 -19.92 -3.26 -14.87
N LEU A 117 -19.06 -4.06 -15.51
CA LEU A 117 -17.84 -3.56 -16.19
C LEU A 117 -18.20 -2.62 -17.35
N ARG A 118 -19.19 -2.99 -18.18
CA ARG A 118 -19.65 -2.10 -19.26
C ARG A 118 -20.24 -0.80 -18.74
N SER A 119 -21.07 -0.87 -17.69
CA SER A 119 -21.67 0.32 -17.06
C SER A 119 -20.60 1.23 -16.48
N PHE A 120 -19.58 0.68 -15.80
CA PHE A 120 -18.44 1.43 -15.28
C PHE A 120 -17.69 2.16 -16.41
N ARG A 121 -17.36 1.46 -17.49
CA ARG A 121 -16.65 2.05 -18.63
C ARG A 121 -17.48 3.15 -19.31
N GLN A 122 -18.79 2.94 -19.48
CA GLN A 122 -19.70 3.93 -20.04
C GLN A 122 -19.81 5.17 -19.17
N GLN A 123 -20.01 5.00 -17.86
CA GLN A 123 -20.15 6.08 -16.89
C GLN A 123 -18.91 7.01 -16.89
N HIS A 124 -17.73 6.43 -17.07
CA HIS A 124 -16.46 7.16 -17.05
C HIS A 124 -15.94 7.56 -18.45
N GLY A 125 -16.70 7.31 -19.52
CA GLY A 125 -16.32 7.66 -20.87
C GLY A 125 -15.03 6.98 -21.36
N LEU A 126 -14.82 5.72 -20.96
CA LEU A 126 -13.59 4.96 -21.20
C LEU A 126 -13.63 4.18 -22.53
N GLY A 127 -14.81 4.04 -23.15
CA GLY A 127 -14.98 3.32 -24.43
C GLY A 127 -14.31 1.94 -24.43
N ASP A 128 -13.70 1.58 -25.55
CA ASP A 128 -12.97 0.32 -25.75
C ASP A 128 -11.46 0.45 -25.52
N ALA A 129 -11.00 1.58 -24.98
CA ALA A 129 -9.59 1.83 -24.71
C ALA A 129 -8.98 0.76 -23.79
N ARG A 130 -7.70 0.42 -24.01
CA ARG A 130 -6.93 -0.37 -23.04
C ARG A 130 -6.56 0.51 -21.86
N LEU A 131 -7.10 0.17 -20.68
CA LEU A 131 -6.92 0.99 -19.50
C LEU A 131 -5.64 0.65 -18.76
N LEU A 132 -4.78 1.66 -18.56
CA LEU A 132 -3.77 1.67 -17.52
C LEU A 132 -4.43 2.28 -16.28
N LEU A 133 -4.38 1.60 -15.15
CA LEU A 133 -5.00 2.07 -13.91
C LEU A 133 -3.93 2.59 -12.96
N SER A 134 -4.12 3.77 -12.38
CA SER A 134 -3.28 4.29 -11.29
C SER A 134 -4.17 4.67 -10.12
N ILE A 135 -3.90 4.11 -8.93
CA ILE A 135 -4.73 4.33 -7.74
C ILE A 135 -3.87 4.89 -6.61
N GLY A 136 -4.31 5.98 -6.00
CA GLY A 136 -3.69 6.53 -4.82
C GLY A 136 -3.79 8.04 -4.70
N ARG A 137 -3.28 8.56 -3.59
CA ARG A 137 -3.21 10.01 -3.35
C ARG A 137 -2.27 10.67 -4.35
N LEU A 138 -2.65 11.83 -4.88
CA LEU A 138 -1.83 12.59 -5.81
C LEU A 138 -0.71 13.32 -5.05
N THR A 139 0.37 12.61 -4.81
CA THR A 139 1.55 13.12 -4.08
C THR A 139 2.82 12.87 -4.88
N ARG A 140 3.87 13.67 -4.61
CA ARG A 140 5.19 13.55 -5.27
C ARG A 140 5.76 12.13 -5.16
N ARG A 141 5.54 11.45 -4.01
CA ARG A 141 5.97 10.07 -3.82
C ARG A 141 5.29 9.11 -4.79
N LYS A 142 3.99 9.29 -5.06
CA LYS A 142 3.26 8.40 -5.98
C LYS A 142 3.70 8.52 -7.44
N GLY A 143 4.43 9.58 -7.82
CA GLY A 143 5.17 9.68 -9.06
C GLY A 143 4.35 9.81 -10.33
N LEU A 144 3.04 10.10 -10.22
CA LEU A 144 2.14 10.12 -11.37
C LEU A 144 2.51 11.22 -12.38
N LEU A 145 2.88 12.41 -11.90
CA LEU A 145 3.29 13.52 -12.77
C LEU A 145 4.54 13.15 -13.59
N GLU A 146 5.51 12.53 -12.94
CA GLU A 146 6.75 12.10 -13.60
C GLU A 146 6.50 10.96 -14.59
N PHE A 147 5.61 10.03 -14.26
CA PHE A 147 5.17 8.98 -15.18
C PHE A 147 4.52 9.56 -16.44
N VAL A 148 3.62 10.51 -16.27
CA VAL A 148 2.92 11.19 -17.39
C VAL A 148 3.91 11.93 -18.30
N ARG A 149 4.96 12.52 -17.74
CA ARG A 149 5.98 13.23 -18.51
C ARG A 149 6.95 12.31 -19.24
N ASN A 150 7.41 11.25 -18.57
CA ASN A 150 8.61 10.53 -18.98
C ASN A 150 8.33 9.12 -19.54
N ALA A 151 7.17 8.52 -19.24
CA ALA A 151 6.84 7.16 -19.67
C ALA A 151 5.61 7.14 -20.60
N LEU A 152 4.53 7.83 -20.23
CA LEU A 152 3.26 7.78 -20.96
C LEU A 152 3.37 8.15 -22.45
N PRO A 153 4.18 9.15 -22.88
CA PRO A 153 4.32 9.47 -24.30
C PRO A 153 4.84 8.31 -25.16
N GLY A 154 5.87 7.59 -24.67
CA GLY A 154 6.39 6.40 -25.34
C GLY A 154 5.38 5.26 -25.42
N ILE A 155 4.62 5.07 -24.34
CA ILE A 155 3.56 4.06 -24.30
C ILE A 155 2.46 4.39 -25.31
N VAL A 156 1.97 5.64 -25.34
CA VAL A 156 0.93 6.09 -26.26
C VAL A 156 1.39 6.03 -27.72
N HIS A 157 2.65 6.37 -27.99
CA HIS A 157 3.21 6.23 -29.35
C HIS A 157 3.16 4.79 -29.86
N ALA A 158 3.51 3.82 -29.00
CA ALA A 158 3.51 2.39 -29.34
C ALA A 158 2.12 1.73 -29.23
N ALA A 159 1.21 2.30 -28.46
CA ALA A 159 -0.12 1.78 -28.19
C ALA A 159 -1.15 2.94 -28.10
N PRO A 160 -1.61 3.47 -29.25
CA PRO A 160 -2.45 4.69 -29.30
C PRO A 160 -3.85 4.55 -28.70
N ASP A 161 -4.30 3.33 -28.46
CA ASP A 161 -5.59 2.97 -27.85
C ASP A 161 -5.56 2.93 -26.30
N VAL A 162 -4.39 3.27 -25.70
CA VAL A 162 -4.23 3.27 -24.24
C VAL A 162 -4.82 4.55 -23.64
N VAL A 163 -5.49 4.41 -22.50
CA VAL A 163 -5.91 5.51 -21.62
C VAL A 163 -5.44 5.23 -20.20
N LEU A 164 -4.82 6.22 -19.56
CA LEU A 164 -4.47 6.19 -18.14
C LEU A 164 -5.65 6.71 -17.33
N ALA A 165 -6.30 5.80 -16.61
CA ALA A 165 -7.37 6.10 -15.66
C ALA A 165 -6.78 6.28 -14.25
N VAL A 166 -7.06 7.42 -13.62
CA VAL A 166 -6.50 7.81 -12.32
C VAL A 166 -7.60 7.87 -11.28
N ILE A 167 -7.50 7.04 -10.24
CA ILE A 167 -8.39 7.04 -9.08
C ILE A 167 -7.64 7.63 -7.88
N GLY A 168 -8.22 8.66 -7.29
CA GLY A 168 -7.67 9.36 -6.14
C GLY A 168 -7.66 10.87 -6.32
N ASP A 169 -7.20 11.56 -5.27
CA ASP A 169 -7.11 13.01 -5.27
C ASP A 169 -5.91 13.51 -4.47
N ALA A 170 -5.66 14.81 -4.58
CA ALA A 170 -4.68 15.50 -3.76
C ALA A 170 -5.15 15.52 -2.30
N PRO A 171 -4.32 15.11 -1.33
CA PRO A 171 -4.71 15.14 0.08
C PRO A 171 -4.83 16.59 0.57
N SER A 172 -5.92 16.90 1.29
CA SER A 172 -6.15 18.21 1.92
C SER A 172 -5.24 18.49 3.11
N ASP A 173 -4.82 17.42 3.83
CA ASP A 173 -4.14 17.49 5.13
C ASP A 173 -2.84 16.66 5.16
N SER A 174 -1.97 16.81 4.18
CA SER A 174 -0.70 16.10 4.18
C SER A 174 0.43 16.93 4.78
N LEU A 175 0.87 16.56 5.99
CA LEU A 175 1.95 17.26 6.71
C LEU A 175 3.34 17.11 6.06
N LEU A 176 3.57 16.10 5.23
CA LEU A 176 4.91 15.75 4.71
C LEU A 176 4.94 15.48 3.20
N ALA A 177 3.83 15.14 2.57
CA ALA A 177 3.81 14.79 1.16
C ALA A 177 3.67 16.06 0.30
N GLY A 178 4.63 16.31 -0.58
CA GLY A 178 4.45 17.28 -1.65
C GLY A 178 3.21 16.89 -2.47
N VAL A 179 2.22 17.78 -2.51
CA VAL A 179 0.98 17.57 -3.25
C VAL A 179 1.22 17.79 -4.74
N GLN A 180 0.66 16.94 -5.59
CA GLN A 180 0.52 17.16 -7.05
C GLN A 180 -0.96 17.34 -7.33
N SER A 181 -1.36 18.51 -7.86
CA SER A 181 -2.75 18.75 -8.23
C SER A 181 -3.11 18.03 -9.52
N ARG A 182 -4.39 17.76 -9.73
CA ARG A 182 -4.91 17.25 -11.01
C ARG A 182 -4.50 18.17 -12.17
N ASP A 183 -4.64 19.48 -11.98
CA ASP A 183 -4.30 20.47 -13.00
C ASP A 183 -2.82 20.43 -13.38
N SER A 184 -1.94 20.23 -12.41
CA SER A 184 -0.50 20.13 -12.68
C SER A 184 -0.14 18.86 -13.47
N ILE A 185 -0.83 17.76 -13.20
CA ILE A 185 -0.66 16.49 -13.91
C ILE A 185 -1.26 16.58 -15.31
N GLN A 186 -2.45 17.20 -15.46
CA GLN A 186 -3.09 17.43 -16.76
C GLN A 186 -2.24 18.33 -17.63
N ALA A 187 -1.77 19.47 -17.10
CA ALA A 187 -0.88 20.36 -17.83
C ALA A 187 0.42 19.68 -18.28
N ALA A 188 0.96 18.77 -17.46
CA ALA A 188 2.11 17.96 -17.86
C ALA A 188 1.77 16.98 -18.99
N ALA A 189 0.58 16.37 -18.98
CA ALA A 189 0.09 15.50 -20.05
C ALA A 189 -0.13 16.24 -21.34
N ASP A 190 -0.71 17.45 -21.27
CA ASP A 190 -0.96 18.32 -22.44
C ASP A 190 0.36 18.76 -23.07
N ALA A 191 1.32 19.21 -22.25
CA ALA A 191 2.66 19.59 -22.70
C ALA A 191 3.43 18.41 -23.34
N ALA A 192 3.17 17.19 -22.90
CA ALA A 192 3.73 15.97 -23.46
C ALA A 192 2.93 15.40 -24.67
N GLY A 193 1.85 16.06 -25.10
CA GLY A 193 1.00 15.65 -26.21
C GLY A 193 0.10 14.44 -25.93
N VAL A 194 -0.06 14.05 -24.65
CA VAL A 194 -0.84 12.87 -24.24
C VAL A 194 -2.05 13.20 -23.37
N GLY A 195 -2.47 14.46 -23.29
CA GLY A 195 -3.57 14.91 -22.44
C GLY A 195 -4.90 14.18 -22.69
N ARG A 196 -5.21 13.86 -23.94
CA ARG A 196 -6.40 13.07 -24.31
C ARG A 196 -6.38 11.62 -23.79
N HIS A 197 -5.22 11.11 -23.42
CA HIS A 197 -5.02 9.75 -22.89
C HIS A 197 -5.07 9.67 -21.37
N LEU A 198 -5.43 10.78 -20.69
CA LEU A 198 -5.55 10.86 -19.24
C LEU A 198 -7.01 11.07 -18.83
N ARG A 199 -7.48 10.31 -17.85
CA ARG A 199 -8.81 10.42 -17.25
C ARG A 199 -8.73 10.37 -15.73
N PHE A 200 -9.16 11.42 -15.06
CA PHE A 200 -9.32 11.43 -13.60
C PHE A 200 -10.73 10.97 -13.23
N LEU A 201 -10.83 9.88 -12.50
CA LEU A 201 -12.10 9.29 -12.07
C LEU A 201 -12.53 9.77 -10.67
N GLY A 202 -11.69 10.58 -10.01
CA GLY A 202 -11.95 11.04 -8.66
C GLY A 202 -11.64 9.99 -7.60
N VAL A 203 -12.16 10.21 -6.38
CA VAL A 203 -12.04 9.25 -5.29
C VAL A 203 -13.21 8.27 -5.39
N ILE A 204 -12.89 6.99 -5.49
CA ILE A 204 -13.87 5.89 -5.50
C ILE A 204 -13.72 5.15 -4.16
N THR A 205 -14.76 5.19 -3.33
CA THR A 205 -14.79 4.53 -2.01
C THR A 205 -15.71 3.32 -1.97
N ASP A 206 -16.62 3.20 -2.94
CA ASP A 206 -17.48 2.04 -3.06
C ASP A 206 -16.67 0.83 -3.54
N PRO A 207 -16.67 -0.30 -2.76
CA PRO A 207 -15.86 -1.47 -3.08
C PRO A 207 -16.23 -2.13 -4.41
N GLN A 208 -17.52 -2.13 -4.80
CA GLN A 208 -17.95 -2.75 -6.05
C GLN A 208 -17.49 -1.93 -7.26
N THR A 209 -17.62 -0.60 -7.19
CA THR A 209 -17.12 0.32 -8.23
C THR A 209 -15.60 0.23 -8.36
N LEU A 210 -14.90 0.12 -7.23
CA LEU A 210 -13.44 -0.05 -7.24
C LEU A 210 -13.03 -1.41 -7.85
N ALA A 211 -13.76 -2.49 -7.55
CA ALA A 211 -13.56 -3.79 -8.17
C ALA A 211 -13.76 -3.73 -9.70
N CYS A 212 -14.81 -3.00 -10.15
CA CYS A 212 -15.02 -2.77 -11.58
C CYS A 212 -13.85 -2.02 -12.22
N ALA A 213 -13.24 -1.06 -11.51
CA ALA A 213 -12.06 -0.35 -12.01
C ALA A 213 -10.88 -1.30 -12.20
N TYR A 214 -10.56 -2.12 -11.20
CA TYR A 214 -9.50 -3.13 -11.30
C TYR A 214 -9.76 -4.11 -12.44
N GLU A 215 -10.95 -4.68 -12.55
CA GLU A 215 -11.28 -5.70 -13.54
C GLU A 215 -11.54 -5.16 -14.97
N SER A 216 -11.75 -3.84 -15.12
CA SER A 216 -11.83 -3.18 -16.41
C SER A 216 -10.46 -2.80 -16.98
N ALA A 217 -9.39 -2.83 -16.18
CA ALA A 217 -8.07 -2.39 -16.58
C ALA A 217 -7.25 -3.52 -17.20
N ALA A 218 -6.28 -3.16 -18.06
CA ALA A 218 -5.33 -4.08 -18.63
C ALA A 218 -4.10 -4.30 -17.73
N LEU A 219 -3.70 -3.26 -16.98
CA LEU A 219 -2.66 -3.33 -15.95
C LEU A 219 -2.76 -2.15 -14.98
N HIS A 220 -2.20 -2.32 -13.80
CA HIS A 220 -2.00 -1.28 -12.81
C HIS A 220 -0.59 -0.69 -12.94
N VAL A 221 -0.49 0.65 -12.99
CA VAL A 221 0.79 1.37 -13.02
C VAL A 221 1.06 1.99 -11.67
N PHE A 222 2.20 1.66 -11.07
CA PHE A 222 2.55 2.10 -9.73
C PHE A 222 3.96 2.70 -9.68
N PRO A 223 4.17 3.90 -10.27
CA PRO A 223 5.47 4.52 -10.49
C PRO A 223 5.98 5.26 -9.25
N VAL A 224 5.91 4.63 -8.08
CA VAL A 224 6.28 5.23 -6.80
C VAL A 224 7.76 5.59 -6.79
N ARG A 225 8.06 6.83 -6.41
CA ARG A 225 9.41 7.37 -6.34
C ARG A 225 10.03 7.12 -4.98
N GLU A 226 11.32 6.88 -4.99
CA GLU A 226 12.10 6.90 -3.77
C GLU A 226 12.34 8.35 -3.32
N LEU A 227 11.80 8.71 -2.18
CA LEU A 227 11.96 10.03 -1.57
C LEU A 227 12.58 9.90 -0.18
N PRO A 228 13.61 10.69 0.15
CA PRO A 228 14.25 10.64 1.44
C PRO A 228 13.29 10.96 2.60
N GLY A 229 13.05 9.99 3.49
CA GLY A 229 12.17 10.15 4.66
C GLY A 229 10.69 9.93 4.40
N ASP A 230 10.30 9.58 3.15
CA ASP A 230 8.92 9.24 2.78
C ASP A 230 8.86 7.92 2.00
N PRO A 231 9.19 6.77 2.63
CA PRO A 231 9.16 5.47 1.96
C PRO A 231 7.73 5.01 1.70
N GLU A 232 7.53 4.23 0.62
CA GLU A 232 6.34 3.41 0.48
C GLU A 232 6.45 2.21 1.43
N GLY A 233 5.51 2.10 2.37
CA GLY A 233 5.59 1.08 3.43
C GLY A 233 5.36 -0.35 2.91
N PHE A 234 4.38 -0.54 1.99
CA PHE A 234 4.09 -1.84 1.43
C PHE A 234 3.56 -1.77 -0.01
N GLY A 235 2.59 -0.91 -0.31
CA GLY A 235 1.96 -0.84 -1.63
C GLY A 235 0.66 -1.65 -1.73
N MET A 236 -0.26 -1.41 -0.78
CA MET A 236 -1.57 -2.10 -0.72
C MET A 236 -2.28 -2.21 -2.05
N VAL A 237 -2.30 -1.13 -2.84
CA VAL A 237 -2.98 -1.09 -4.14
C VAL A 237 -2.44 -2.11 -5.15
N ALA A 238 -1.18 -2.55 -5.00
CA ALA A 238 -0.60 -3.58 -5.88
C ALA A 238 -1.13 -4.97 -5.54
N ILE A 239 -1.28 -5.32 -4.25
CA ILE A 239 -1.90 -6.60 -3.89
C ILE A 239 -3.42 -6.58 -4.07
N GLU A 240 -4.07 -5.42 -3.97
CA GLU A 240 -5.49 -5.25 -4.34
C GLU A 240 -5.67 -5.50 -5.84
N ALA A 241 -4.81 -4.93 -6.69
CA ALA A 241 -4.79 -5.21 -8.13
C ALA A 241 -4.59 -6.71 -8.41
N ALA A 242 -3.59 -7.34 -7.76
CA ALA A 242 -3.33 -8.76 -7.90
C ALA A 242 -4.51 -9.63 -7.45
N ALA A 243 -5.24 -9.25 -6.38
CA ALA A 243 -6.43 -9.96 -5.93
C ALA A 243 -7.54 -9.99 -7.00
N HIS A 244 -7.63 -8.94 -7.81
CA HIS A 244 -8.52 -8.86 -8.98
C HIS A 244 -7.92 -9.44 -10.26
N GLY A 245 -6.72 -10.05 -10.19
CA GLY A 245 -6.04 -10.63 -11.35
C GLY A 245 -5.39 -9.59 -12.26
N LEU A 246 -5.20 -8.36 -11.79
CA LEU A 246 -4.61 -7.25 -12.54
C LEU A 246 -3.11 -7.19 -12.27
N PRO A 247 -2.24 -7.35 -13.29
CA PRO A 247 -0.80 -7.22 -13.10
C PRO A 247 -0.39 -5.78 -12.78
N THR A 248 0.63 -5.62 -11.96
CA THR A 248 1.20 -4.32 -11.62
C THR A 248 2.55 -4.11 -12.27
N VAL A 249 2.76 -2.96 -12.94
CA VAL A 249 4.09 -2.51 -13.35
C VAL A 249 4.51 -1.37 -12.43
N ALA A 250 5.61 -1.55 -11.72
CA ALA A 250 6.04 -0.66 -10.64
C ALA A 250 7.54 -0.43 -10.62
N PHE A 251 7.98 0.65 -9.99
CA PHE A 251 9.36 0.77 -9.53
C PHE A 251 9.60 -0.08 -8.29
N ALA A 252 10.77 -0.71 -8.21
CA ALA A 252 11.21 -1.52 -7.08
C ALA A 252 11.60 -0.63 -5.87
N THR A 253 10.64 0.10 -5.31
CA THR A 253 10.85 1.07 -4.22
C THR A 253 10.15 0.64 -2.93
N GLY A 254 10.83 0.79 -1.81
CA GLY A 254 10.27 0.51 -0.48
C GLY A 254 9.58 -0.86 -0.44
N GLY A 255 8.46 -0.95 0.24
CA GLY A 255 7.71 -2.21 0.39
C GLY A 255 7.05 -2.77 -0.87
N ILE A 256 7.12 -2.08 -2.01
CA ILE A 256 6.57 -2.59 -3.28
C ILE A 256 7.25 -3.89 -3.70
N VAL A 257 8.52 -4.09 -3.36
CA VAL A 257 9.26 -5.33 -3.62
C VAL A 257 8.68 -6.56 -2.93
N ASP A 258 7.83 -6.35 -1.93
CA ASP A 258 7.08 -7.41 -1.25
C ASP A 258 5.63 -7.53 -1.77
N ALA A 259 5.09 -6.45 -2.36
CA ALA A 259 3.73 -6.38 -2.85
C ALA A 259 3.57 -6.77 -4.33
N VAL A 260 4.68 -6.91 -5.06
CA VAL A 260 4.71 -7.34 -6.47
C VAL A 260 5.71 -8.48 -6.62
N ALA A 261 5.24 -9.61 -7.15
CA ALA A 261 6.08 -10.74 -7.52
C ALA A 261 6.43 -10.66 -9.01
N GLU A 262 7.72 -10.51 -9.32
CA GLU A 262 8.23 -10.42 -10.71
C GLU A 262 7.80 -11.63 -11.53
N GLY A 263 7.20 -11.37 -12.69
CA GLY A 263 6.73 -12.39 -13.62
C GLY A 263 5.49 -13.18 -13.17
N CYS A 264 4.96 -12.88 -11.98
CA CYS A 264 3.79 -13.55 -11.40
C CYS A 264 2.61 -12.56 -11.21
N SER A 265 2.77 -11.55 -10.37
CA SER A 265 1.74 -10.52 -10.16
C SER A 265 2.09 -9.18 -10.82
N GLY A 266 3.20 -9.11 -11.54
CA GLY A 266 3.60 -7.91 -12.25
C GLY A 266 5.06 -7.88 -12.66
N ARG A 267 5.55 -6.65 -12.89
CA ARG A 267 6.93 -6.36 -13.24
C ARG A 267 7.50 -5.27 -12.35
N LEU A 268 8.72 -5.47 -11.90
CA LEU A 268 9.49 -4.52 -11.13
C LEU A 268 10.61 -3.92 -12.00
N VAL A 269 10.75 -2.60 -11.95
CA VAL A 269 11.75 -1.84 -12.69
C VAL A 269 12.58 -1.01 -11.73
N ASP A 270 13.84 -0.78 -12.04
CA ASP A 270 14.72 0.05 -11.22
C ASP A 270 14.15 1.46 -11.03
N PRO A 271 14.23 2.02 -9.83
CA PRO A 271 13.66 3.33 -9.52
C PRO A 271 14.17 4.42 -10.46
N GLY A 272 13.25 5.15 -11.09
CA GLY A 272 13.56 6.27 -11.98
C GLY A 272 13.85 5.89 -13.43
N ASP A 273 13.94 4.62 -13.78
CA ASP A 273 14.10 4.18 -15.19
C ASP A 273 12.74 4.16 -15.91
N TYR A 274 12.29 5.33 -16.35
CA TYR A 274 11.01 5.50 -17.05
C TYR A 274 11.02 4.84 -18.45
N GLY A 275 12.18 4.66 -19.07
CA GLY A 275 12.31 3.95 -20.33
C GLY A 275 11.95 2.47 -20.15
N ARG A 276 12.63 1.79 -19.22
CA ARG A 276 12.31 0.40 -18.87
C ARG A 276 10.90 0.23 -18.31
N LEU A 277 10.38 1.23 -17.58
CA LEU A 277 9.00 1.21 -17.12
C LEU A 277 8.01 1.21 -18.30
N SER A 278 8.25 2.01 -19.32
CA SER A 278 7.47 2.02 -20.57
C SER A 278 7.54 0.66 -21.28
N ASP A 279 8.74 0.10 -21.42
CA ASP A 279 8.94 -1.20 -22.05
C ASP A 279 8.22 -2.32 -21.30
N ALA A 280 8.26 -2.31 -19.96
CA ALA A 280 7.56 -3.27 -19.12
C ALA A 280 6.04 -3.17 -19.28
N VAL A 281 5.48 -1.94 -19.30
CA VAL A 281 4.06 -1.69 -19.58
C VAL A 281 3.67 -2.27 -20.95
N LEU A 282 4.43 -1.96 -22.00
CA LEU A 282 4.17 -2.45 -23.35
C LEU A 282 4.31 -3.99 -23.45
N ALA A 283 5.24 -4.58 -22.72
CA ALA A 283 5.40 -6.04 -22.67
C ALA A 283 4.19 -6.72 -22.04
N VAL A 284 3.67 -6.18 -20.93
CA VAL A 284 2.44 -6.70 -20.29
C VAL A 284 1.23 -6.54 -21.22
N LEU A 285 1.08 -5.39 -21.87
CA LEU A 285 -0.01 -5.15 -22.82
C LEU A 285 0.01 -6.10 -24.03
N ARG A 286 1.20 -6.47 -24.51
CA ARG A 286 1.35 -7.45 -25.62
C ARG A 286 1.08 -8.89 -25.18
N GLY A 287 1.42 -9.25 -23.94
CA GLY A 287 1.21 -10.60 -23.43
C GLY A 287 -0.26 -10.94 -23.14
N GLY A 288 -1.13 -9.95 -23.13
CA GLY A 288 -2.55 -10.09 -22.81
C GLY A 288 -2.82 -10.25 -21.30
N HIS A 289 -4.00 -9.82 -20.88
CA HIS A 289 -4.41 -9.81 -19.46
C HIS A 289 -4.55 -11.24 -18.88
N ASP A 290 -5.03 -12.20 -19.69
CA ASP A 290 -5.37 -13.55 -19.21
C ASP A 290 -4.15 -14.31 -18.69
N ALA A 291 -2.98 -14.08 -19.27
CA ALA A 291 -1.73 -14.71 -18.83
C ALA A 291 -1.33 -14.35 -17.40
N TRP A 292 -1.78 -13.20 -16.91
CA TRP A 292 -1.44 -12.68 -15.59
C TRP A 292 -2.49 -12.98 -14.51
N ARG A 293 -3.72 -13.23 -14.93
CA ARG A 293 -4.88 -13.26 -14.03
C ARG A 293 -4.72 -14.27 -12.91
N GLU A 294 -4.56 -15.53 -13.25
CA GLU A 294 -4.46 -16.61 -12.26
C GLU A 294 -3.19 -16.52 -11.40
N PRO A 295 -1.98 -16.29 -11.95
CA PRO A 295 -0.78 -16.11 -11.15
C PRO A 295 -0.87 -14.94 -10.17
N ALA A 296 -1.43 -13.81 -10.59
CA ALA A 296 -1.60 -12.65 -9.71
C ALA A 296 -2.56 -12.94 -8.56
N GLN A 297 -3.70 -13.58 -8.83
CA GLN A 297 -4.67 -13.97 -7.79
C GLN A 297 -4.06 -14.99 -6.81
N GLU A 298 -3.31 -15.97 -7.29
CA GLU A 298 -2.64 -16.94 -6.42
C GLU A 298 -1.61 -16.24 -5.52
N PHE A 299 -0.84 -15.31 -6.06
CA PHE A 299 0.05 -14.48 -5.26
C PHE A 299 -0.71 -13.69 -4.19
N ALA A 300 -1.83 -13.05 -4.54
CA ALA A 300 -2.63 -12.26 -3.61
C ALA A 300 -3.23 -13.09 -2.45
N ARG A 301 -3.53 -14.39 -2.67
CA ARG A 301 -4.04 -15.29 -1.61
C ARG A 301 -3.11 -15.41 -0.41
N GLN A 302 -1.81 -15.17 -0.58
CA GLN A 302 -0.84 -15.18 0.50
C GLN A 302 -1.09 -14.04 1.50
N PHE A 303 -1.77 -12.98 1.06
CA PHE A 303 -2.08 -11.77 1.82
C PHE A 303 -3.54 -11.73 2.31
N ALA A 304 -4.30 -12.84 2.26
CA ALA A 304 -5.65 -12.85 2.79
C ALA A 304 -5.71 -12.41 4.26
N TRP A 305 -6.76 -11.68 4.67
CA TRP A 305 -6.94 -11.22 6.06
C TRP A 305 -6.84 -12.33 7.10
N THR A 306 -7.30 -13.54 6.77
CA THR A 306 -7.19 -14.71 7.65
C THR A 306 -5.72 -15.12 7.87
N ARG A 307 -4.90 -15.05 6.84
CA ARG A 307 -3.45 -15.32 6.94
C ARG A 307 -2.71 -14.22 7.70
N PHE A 308 -3.08 -12.95 7.44
CA PHE A 308 -2.56 -11.82 8.21
C PHE A 308 -2.82 -12.01 9.71
N GLY A 309 -4.06 -12.28 10.10
CA GLY A 309 -4.43 -12.50 11.51
C GLY A 309 -3.62 -13.63 12.15
N ALA A 310 -3.56 -14.78 11.49
CA ALA A 310 -2.81 -15.94 11.98
C ALA A 310 -1.30 -15.64 12.13
N SER A 311 -0.72 -14.92 11.15
CA SER A 311 0.70 -14.54 11.18
C SER A 311 1.00 -13.51 12.27
N LEU A 312 0.13 -12.53 12.45
CA LEU A 312 0.25 -11.54 13.52
C LEU A 312 0.19 -12.20 14.91
N TRP A 313 -0.81 -13.06 15.17
CA TRP A 313 -0.94 -13.78 16.42
C TRP A 313 0.31 -14.63 16.73
N ARG A 314 0.80 -15.37 15.75
CA ARG A 314 2.04 -16.17 15.88
C ARG A 314 3.26 -15.29 16.19
N SER A 315 3.39 -14.15 15.49
CA SER A 315 4.48 -13.18 15.68
C SER A 315 4.48 -12.55 17.07
N LEU A 316 3.31 -12.39 17.67
CA LEU A 316 3.15 -11.89 19.03
C LEU A 316 3.40 -12.96 20.10
N GLY A 317 3.56 -14.24 19.73
CA GLY A 317 3.75 -15.35 20.66
C GLY A 317 2.50 -15.61 21.53
N VAL A 318 1.33 -15.31 20.99
CA VAL A 318 0.04 -15.64 21.62
C VAL A 318 -0.41 -16.99 21.06
N VAL A 319 -0.50 -18.00 21.90
CA VAL A 319 -1.04 -19.30 21.50
C VAL A 319 -2.55 -19.14 21.29
N ASN A 320 -3.00 -19.38 20.06
CA ASN A 320 -4.41 -19.27 19.71
C ASN A 320 -5.17 -20.50 20.21
N ASN A 321 -5.75 -20.43 21.38
CA ASN A 321 -6.71 -21.44 21.85
C ASN A 321 -8.10 -21.34 21.17
N VAL A 322 -8.26 -20.42 20.20
CA VAL A 322 -9.57 -20.13 19.58
C VAL A 322 -9.85 -20.98 18.32
N VAL A 323 -8.85 -21.67 17.76
CA VAL A 323 -9.05 -22.44 16.51
C VAL A 323 -9.66 -23.83 16.75
N GLU A 324 -9.72 -24.33 17.98
CA GLU A 324 -10.30 -25.64 18.27
C GLU A 324 -11.82 -25.62 18.55
N SER A 325 -12.43 -24.48 18.81
CA SER A 325 -13.87 -24.41 19.16
C SER A 325 -14.83 -24.30 17.96
N THR A 326 -14.34 -24.29 16.72
CA THR A 326 -15.19 -24.23 15.50
C THR A 326 -15.21 -25.55 14.71
N ARG A 327 -14.70 -26.65 15.33
CA ARG A 327 -14.76 -28.02 14.78
C ARG A 327 -15.53 -29.00 15.67
N ALA A 328 -16.38 -28.49 16.56
CA ALA A 328 -17.30 -29.33 17.31
C ALA A 328 -18.76 -29.04 16.89
#